data_24d71c56cdbb37a706067ad8053d9e74
#
_entry.id   24d71c56cdbb37a706067ad8053d9e74
#
_cell.length_a   1.000
_cell.length_b   1.000
_cell.length_c   1.000
_cell.angle_alpha   90.00
_cell.angle_beta   90.00
_cell.angle_gamma   90.00
#
_symmetry.space_group_name_H-M   'P 1'
#
loop_
_entity.id
_entity.type
_entity.pdbx_description
1 polymer ?
#
loop_
_entity_poly.entity_id
_entity_poly.type
_entity_poly.pdbx_seq_one_letter_code
_entity_poly.pdbx_strand_id
1 'polypeptide(L)'
;MLGTINPEILFLQQEDQIKAGLLDMKMILKITEDTYKMLGQGQIQNPPKVHLGIPEGTEWESFFNTMPSYIGGDLNIAGIKWAAESKKNATTPGIPYGIDISILSDPVTVLPFCIQDGTIITAMRTSAVAGLQAKYCAPSDTDTATLIGAGVIGRTMIM
;
A
#
# COMPACT_ATOMS: atom_id res chain seq x y z
N MET A 1 15.46 8.73 -35.68
CA MET A 1 16.15 7.64 -34.94
C MET A 1 15.31 7.34 -33.72
N LEU A 2 14.85 6.10 -33.57
CA LEU A 2 14.26 5.64 -32.30
C LEU A 2 15.45 5.48 -31.33
N GLY A 3 15.55 6.41 -30.37
CA GLY A 3 16.53 6.29 -29.28
C GLY A 3 16.15 5.10 -28.40
N THR A 4 17.10 4.23 -28.11
CA THR A 4 16.90 3.18 -27.10
C THR A 4 17.10 3.81 -25.72
N ILE A 5 16.08 3.75 -24.86
CA ILE A 5 16.17 4.09 -23.44
C ILE A 5 16.36 2.79 -22.68
N ASN A 6 17.37 2.74 -21.83
CA ASN A 6 17.63 1.61 -20.96
C ASN A 6 17.61 2.09 -19.48
N PRO A 7 16.42 2.27 -18.88
CA PRO A 7 16.33 2.76 -17.50
C PRO A 7 16.84 1.70 -16.54
N GLU A 8 17.61 2.14 -15.54
CA GLU A 8 17.91 1.32 -14.38
C GLU A 8 16.67 1.27 -13.48
N ILE A 9 16.15 0.07 -13.22
CA ILE A 9 14.99 -0.14 -12.37
C ILE A 9 15.42 -0.92 -11.14
N LEU A 10 15.27 -0.31 -9.96
CA LEU A 10 15.49 -0.97 -8.68
C LEU A 10 14.33 -1.95 -8.43
N PHE A 11 14.63 -3.19 -8.11
CA PHE A 11 13.64 -4.18 -7.70
C PHE A 11 13.80 -4.47 -6.21
N LEU A 12 12.77 -4.14 -5.40
CA LEU A 12 12.78 -4.33 -3.95
C LEU A 12 11.82 -5.45 -3.55
N GLN A 13 12.37 -6.49 -2.96
CA GLN A 13 11.61 -7.58 -2.36
C GLN A 13 11.20 -7.22 -0.92
N GLN A 14 10.34 -8.02 -0.31
CA GLN A 14 9.89 -7.83 1.08
C GLN A 14 11.07 -7.74 2.05
N GLU A 15 12.08 -8.58 1.86
CA GLU A 15 13.27 -8.61 2.73
C GLU A 15 14.06 -7.30 2.69
N ASP A 16 14.18 -6.69 1.51
CA ASP A 16 14.87 -5.40 1.37
C ASP A 16 14.14 -4.29 2.10
N GLN A 17 12.83 -4.27 1.99
CA GLN A 17 11.97 -3.30 2.67
C GLN A 17 11.98 -3.48 4.20
N ILE A 18 11.98 -4.73 4.68
CA ILE A 18 12.10 -5.04 6.10
C ILE A 18 13.46 -4.54 6.63
N LYS A 19 14.55 -4.79 5.92
CA LYS A 19 15.89 -4.28 6.26
C LYS A 19 15.93 -2.75 6.27
N ALA A 20 15.15 -2.11 5.38
CA ALA A 20 15.02 -0.65 5.33
C ALA A 20 14.11 -0.07 6.45
N GLY A 21 13.52 -0.90 7.32
CA GLY A 21 12.74 -0.44 8.47
C GLY A 21 11.22 -0.48 8.27
N LEU A 22 10.70 -1.15 7.25
CA LEU A 22 9.25 -1.20 6.99
C LEU A 22 8.41 -1.68 8.19
N LEU A 23 8.99 -2.44 9.12
CA LEU A 23 8.27 -2.93 10.30
C LEU A 23 8.28 -1.95 11.50
N ASP A 24 8.92 -0.79 11.38
CA ASP A 24 8.84 0.26 12.40
C ASP A 24 7.48 0.98 12.32
N MET A 25 6.51 0.52 13.11
CA MET A 25 5.16 1.09 13.12
C MET A 25 5.15 2.57 13.52
N LYS A 26 6.06 3.05 14.36
CA LYS A 26 6.13 4.48 14.71
C LYS A 26 6.49 5.33 13.50
N MET A 27 7.46 4.86 12.71
CA MET A 27 7.84 5.50 11.45
C MET A 27 6.68 5.46 10.46
N ILE A 28 6.01 4.32 10.30
CA ILE A 28 4.87 4.17 9.37
C ILE A 28 3.69 5.07 9.78
N LEU A 29 3.37 5.15 11.06
CA LEU A 29 2.35 6.08 11.58
C LEU A 29 2.67 7.53 11.21
N LYS A 30 3.92 7.95 11.44
CA LYS A 30 4.36 9.32 11.12
C LYS A 30 4.23 9.60 9.62
N ILE A 31 4.76 8.72 8.77
CA ILE A 31 4.70 8.86 7.31
C ILE A 31 3.24 8.92 6.83
N THR A 32 2.39 8.04 7.37
CA THR A 32 0.97 8.00 7.01
C THR A 32 0.26 9.29 7.42
N GLU A 33 0.53 9.80 8.63
CA GLU A 33 -0.02 11.08 9.11
C GLU A 33 0.41 12.25 8.23
N ASP A 34 1.70 12.32 7.89
CA ASP A 34 2.22 13.38 7.02
C ASP A 34 1.62 13.30 5.62
N THR A 35 1.42 12.08 5.08
CA THR A 35 0.74 11.86 3.80
C THR A 35 -0.70 12.37 3.82
N TYR A 36 -1.46 12.14 4.90
CA TYR A 36 -2.81 12.69 5.03
C TYR A 36 -2.82 14.22 5.14
N LYS A 37 -1.81 14.83 5.79
CA LYS A 37 -1.65 16.30 5.80
C LYS A 37 -1.41 16.84 4.40
N MET A 38 -0.52 16.21 3.63
CA MET A 38 -0.25 16.57 2.24
C MET A 38 -1.49 16.42 1.35
N LEU A 39 -2.30 15.38 1.57
CA LEU A 39 -3.57 15.19 0.88
C LEU A 39 -4.53 16.34 1.19
N GLY A 40 -4.67 16.72 2.47
CA GLY A 40 -5.50 17.84 2.90
C GLY A 40 -5.02 19.19 2.35
N GLN A 41 -3.74 19.32 2.02
CA GLN A 41 -3.13 20.51 1.42
C GLN A 41 -3.22 20.52 -0.13
N GLY A 42 -3.82 19.49 -0.74
CA GLY A 42 -3.95 19.38 -2.20
C GLY A 42 -2.65 19.01 -2.92
N GLN A 43 -1.65 18.52 -2.20
CA GLN A 43 -0.35 18.11 -2.77
C GLN A 43 -0.36 16.68 -3.34
N ILE A 44 -1.45 15.96 -3.16
CA ILE A 44 -1.59 14.57 -3.60
C ILE A 44 -2.74 14.44 -4.59
N GLN A 45 -2.49 13.75 -5.69
CA GLN A 45 -3.53 13.29 -6.62
C GLN A 45 -3.75 11.79 -6.37
N ASN A 46 -4.96 11.43 -5.98
CA ASN A 46 -5.33 10.05 -5.66
C ASN A 46 -6.69 9.71 -6.31
N PRO A 47 -6.73 9.44 -7.62
CA PRO A 47 -7.97 9.12 -8.31
C PRO A 47 -8.58 7.81 -7.79
N PRO A 48 -9.89 7.59 -8.00
CA PRO A 48 -10.55 6.35 -7.66
C PRO A 48 -9.85 5.14 -8.26
N LYS A 49 -9.78 4.05 -7.49
CA LYS A 49 -9.22 2.77 -7.98
C LYS A 49 -10.09 2.20 -9.10
N VAL A 50 -9.45 1.55 -10.06
CA VAL A 50 -10.12 0.70 -11.05
C VAL A 50 -10.14 -0.74 -10.53
N HIS A 51 -11.31 -1.33 -10.53
CA HIS A 51 -11.54 -2.70 -10.05
C HIS A 51 -11.81 -3.64 -11.22
N LEU A 52 -11.07 -4.74 -11.27
CA LEU A 52 -11.26 -5.83 -12.22
C LEU A 52 -11.56 -7.11 -11.43
N GLY A 53 -12.82 -7.54 -11.42
CA GLY A 53 -13.23 -8.82 -10.85
C GLY A 53 -13.12 -9.94 -11.88
N ILE A 54 -12.57 -11.09 -11.48
CA ILE A 54 -12.56 -12.33 -12.27
C ILE A 54 -13.68 -13.20 -11.76
N PRO A 55 -14.73 -13.45 -12.57
CA PRO A 55 -15.90 -14.17 -12.11
C PRO A 55 -15.64 -15.69 -11.99
N GLU A 56 -16.34 -16.31 -11.03
CA GLU A 56 -16.55 -17.75 -10.97
C GLU A 56 -18.05 -18.01 -10.76
N GLY A 57 -18.73 -18.50 -11.80
CA GLY A 57 -20.20 -18.61 -11.78
C GLY A 57 -20.87 -17.25 -11.59
N THR A 58 -21.61 -17.05 -10.48
CA THR A 58 -22.29 -15.80 -10.13
C THR A 58 -21.48 -14.92 -9.18
N GLU A 59 -20.30 -15.39 -8.70
CA GLU A 59 -19.43 -14.67 -7.77
C GLU A 59 -18.09 -14.37 -8.42
N TRP A 60 -17.28 -13.54 -7.77
CA TRP A 60 -15.88 -13.36 -8.16
C TRP A 60 -14.98 -14.38 -7.45
N GLU A 61 -14.03 -14.94 -8.15
CA GLU A 61 -12.98 -15.83 -7.61
C GLU A 61 -11.78 -15.02 -7.14
N SER A 62 -11.37 -14.05 -7.93
CA SER A 62 -10.27 -13.15 -7.63
C SER A 62 -10.55 -11.76 -8.19
N PHE A 63 -9.82 -10.79 -7.69
CA PHE A 63 -9.88 -9.44 -8.26
C PHE A 63 -8.51 -8.78 -8.32
N PHE A 64 -8.42 -7.76 -9.17
CA PHE A 64 -7.28 -6.88 -9.29
C PHE A 64 -7.75 -5.43 -9.17
N ASN A 65 -7.02 -4.63 -8.39
CA ASN A 65 -7.24 -3.21 -8.28
C ASN A 65 -6.00 -2.45 -8.77
N THR A 66 -6.20 -1.47 -9.63
CA THR A 66 -5.16 -0.49 -9.97
C THR A 66 -5.40 0.79 -9.19
N MET A 67 -4.36 1.26 -8.52
CA MET A 67 -4.41 2.43 -7.64
C MET A 67 -3.28 3.38 -8.01
N PRO A 68 -3.45 4.23 -9.04
CA PRO A 68 -2.47 5.25 -9.38
C PRO A 68 -2.52 6.38 -8.36
N SER A 69 -1.38 7.01 -8.10
CA SER A 69 -1.31 8.23 -7.31
C SER A 69 -0.08 9.05 -7.65
N TYR A 70 -0.13 10.33 -7.30
CA TYR A 70 0.98 11.26 -7.37
C TYR A 70 1.12 11.99 -6.04
N ILE A 71 2.33 12.09 -5.55
CA ILE A 71 2.71 12.87 -4.37
C ILE A 71 3.62 13.98 -4.84
N GLY A 72 3.19 15.23 -4.61
CA GLY A 72 3.97 16.42 -4.93
C GLY A 72 4.95 16.83 -3.84
N GLY A 73 5.25 18.13 -3.77
CA GLY A 73 6.22 18.69 -2.84
C GLY A 73 7.62 18.15 -3.07
N ASP A 74 8.39 17.99 -2.01
CA ASP A 74 9.78 17.52 -2.08
C ASP A 74 9.93 16.08 -2.56
N LEU A 75 8.89 15.25 -2.40
CA LEU A 75 8.92 13.87 -2.86
C LEU A 75 8.78 13.76 -4.38
N ASN A 76 7.85 14.48 -4.97
CA ASN A 76 7.60 14.56 -6.41
C ASN A 76 7.68 13.18 -7.11
N ILE A 77 6.80 12.25 -6.71
CA ILE A 77 6.78 10.87 -7.19
C ILE A 77 5.40 10.51 -7.70
N ALA A 78 5.34 9.90 -8.88
CA ALA A 78 4.15 9.22 -9.39
C ALA A 78 4.28 7.71 -9.22
N GLY A 79 3.18 6.99 -9.07
CA GLY A 79 3.22 5.55 -8.97
C GLY A 79 1.87 4.89 -9.11
N ILE A 80 1.92 3.57 -9.14
CA ILE A 80 0.74 2.73 -9.18
C ILE A 80 0.94 1.54 -8.25
N LYS A 81 -0.10 1.19 -7.50
CA LYS A 81 -0.17 -0.10 -6.84
C LYS A 81 -1.12 -1.02 -7.63
N TRP A 82 -0.64 -2.21 -7.97
CA TRP A 82 -1.41 -3.33 -8.48
C TRP A 82 -1.66 -4.26 -7.32
N ALA A 83 -2.90 -4.30 -6.82
CA ALA A 83 -3.29 -5.12 -5.68
C ALA A 83 -4.22 -6.23 -6.15
N ALA A 84 -3.96 -7.45 -5.73
CA ALA A 84 -4.75 -8.61 -6.10
C ALA A 84 -5.09 -9.48 -4.89
N GLU A 85 -6.28 -10.05 -4.90
CA GLU A 85 -6.73 -11.02 -3.90
C GLU A 85 -7.44 -12.19 -4.57
N SER A 86 -7.29 -13.40 -4.03
CA SER A 86 -8.00 -14.58 -4.49
C SER A 86 -8.57 -15.38 -3.33
N LYS A 87 -9.82 -15.81 -3.46
CA LYS A 87 -10.47 -16.69 -2.48
C LYS A 87 -9.72 -18.01 -2.31
N LYS A 88 -9.15 -18.55 -3.39
CA LYS A 88 -8.36 -19.79 -3.35
C LYS A 88 -7.11 -19.67 -2.50
N ASN A 89 -6.50 -18.48 -2.45
CA ASN A 89 -5.30 -18.28 -1.65
C ASN A 89 -5.56 -18.49 -0.15
N ALA A 90 -6.80 -18.27 0.32
CA ALA A 90 -7.16 -18.51 1.72
C ALA A 90 -6.94 -19.96 2.17
N THR A 91 -7.00 -20.91 1.23
CA THR A 91 -6.85 -22.34 1.47
C THR A 91 -5.60 -22.93 0.81
N THR A 92 -4.78 -22.12 0.16
CA THR A 92 -3.55 -22.56 -0.52
C THR A 92 -2.34 -22.31 0.39
N PRO A 93 -1.69 -23.36 0.92
CA PRO A 93 -0.55 -23.21 1.80
C PRO A 93 0.59 -22.42 1.14
N GLY A 94 1.17 -21.50 1.89
CA GLY A 94 2.35 -20.72 1.44
C GLY A 94 2.04 -19.54 0.50
N ILE A 95 0.79 -19.35 0.08
CA ILE A 95 0.40 -18.21 -0.75
C ILE A 95 -0.40 -17.23 0.12
N PRO A 96 -0.01 -15.95 0.21
CA PRO A 96 -0.82 -14.93 0.89
C PRO A 96 -2.18 -14.75 0.22
N TYR A 97 -3.20 -14.41 1.00
CA TYR A 97 -4.53 -14.11 0.48
C TYR A 97 -4.51 -12.97 -0.54
N GLY A 98 -3.80 -11.91 -0.22
CA GLY A 98 -3.57 -10.77 -1.10
C GLY A 98 -2.09 -10.61 -1.43
N ILE A 99 -1.80 -10.24 -2.66
CA ILE A 99 -0.44 -10.00 -3.17
C ILE A 99 -0.46 -8.69 -3.94
N ASP A 100 0.42 -7.78 -3.57
CA ASP A 100 0.49 -6.45 -4.15
C ASP A 100 1.88 -6.19 -4.74
N ILE A 101 1.92 -5.39 -5.80
CA ILE A 101 3.16 -4.84 -6.35
C ILE A 101 2.97 -3.34 -6.58
N SER A 102 4.04 -2.56 -6.44
CA SER A 102 4.01 -1.13 -6.73
C SER A 102 5.11 -0.77 -7.72
N ILE A 103 4.81 0.17 -8.60
CA ILE A 103 5.76 0.78 -9.54
C ILE A 103 5.85 2.26 -9.22
N LEU A 104 7.07 2.79 -9.06
CA LEU A 104 7.33 4.21 -8.85
C LEU A 104 8.02 4.79 -10.07
N SER A 105 7.62 6.00 -10.44
CA SER A 105 8.10 6.70 -11.62
C SER A 105 8.40 8.17 -11.29
N ASP A 106 9.39 8.71 -11.97
CA ASP A 106 9.64 10.14 -11.99
C ASP A 106 8.55 10.84 -12.81
N PRO A 107 7.82 11.83 -12.26
CA PRO A 107 6.69 12.43 -12.97
C PRO A 107 7.10 13.40 -14.08
N VAL A 108 8.36 13.79 -14.18
CA VAL A 108 8.87 14.72 -15.21
C VAL A 108 9.32 13.94 -16.44
N THR A 109 10.11 12.91 -16.24
CA THR A 109 10.65 12.07 -17.34
C THR A 109 9.75 10.90 -17.67
N VAL A 110 8.78 10.59 -16.81
CA VAL A 110 7.88 9.43 -16.82
C VAL A 110 8.60 8.07 -16.75
N LEU A 111 9.90 8.07 -16.46
CA LEU A 111 10.68 6.86 -16.36
C LEU A 111 10.37 6.12 -15.04
N PRO A 112 10.08 4.81 -15.09
CA PRO A 112 10.02 4.01 -13.90
C PRO A 112 11.43 3.82 -13.33
N PHE A 113 11.57 3.95 -12.01
CA PHE A 113 12.85 3.77 -11.33
C PHE A 113 12.81 2.70 -10.24
N CYS A 114 11.60 2.26 -9.82
CA CYS A 114 11.47 1.24 -8.79
C CYS A 114 10.24 0.36 -9.04
N ILE A 115 10.43 -0.93 -8.87
CA ILE A 115 9.35 -1.91 -8.72
C ILE A 115 9.55 -2.58 -7.37
N GLN A 116 8.48 -2.66 -6.56
CA GLN A 116 8.61 -3.18 -5.21
C GLN A 116 7.41 -4.02 -4.80
N ASP A 117 7.64 -4.97 -3.87
CA ASP A 117 6.54 -5.66 -3.21
C ASP A 117 5.64 -4.64 -2.49
N GLY A 118 4.35 -4.82 -2.60
CA GLY A 118 3.35 -3.97 -1.96
C GLY A 118 2.61 -4.64 -0.81
N THR A 119 2.85 -5.93 -0.59
CA THR A 119 2.04 -6.77 0.31
C THR A 119 2.21 -6.37 1.77
N ILE A 120 3.45 -6.30 2.26
CA ILE A 120 3.74 -5.88 3.64
C ILE A 120 3.43 -4.39 3.81
N ILE A 121 3.76 -3.56 2.82
CA ILE A 121 3.41 -2.12 2.82
C ILE A 121 1.90 -1.96 3.02
N THR A 122 1.09 -2.75 2.32
CA THR A 122 -0.37 -2.70 2.45
C THR A 122 -0.82 -3.04 3.87
N ALA A 123 -0.25 -4.05 4.52
CA ALA A 123 -0.57 -4.39 5.89
C ALA A 123 -0.19 -3.25 6.85
N MET A 124 1.04 -2.77 6.78
CA MET A 124 1.58 -1.75 7.68
C MET A 124 0.85 -0.41 7.54
N ARG A 125 0.68 0.10 6.29
CA ARG A 125 0.01 1.39 6.07
C ARG A 125 -1.49 1.33 6.44
N THR A 126 -2.17 0.18 6.24
CA THR A 126 -3.59 0.05 6.59
C THR A 126 -3.76 0.05 8.11
N SER A 127 -2.89 -0.62 8.81
CA SER A 127 -2.84 -0.61 10.28
C SER A 127 -2.53 0.77 10.84
N ALA A 128 -1.59 1.51 10.22
CA ALA A 128 -1.29 2.88 10.60
C ALA A 128 -2.51 3.82 10.43
N VAL A 129 -3.33 3.64 9.39
CA VAL A 129 -4.57 4.41 9.22
C VAL A 129 -5.52 4.16 10.38
N ALA A 130 -5.71 2.91 10.81
CA ALA A 130 -6.54 2.59 11.97
C ALA A 130 -5.98 3.19 13.27
N GLY A 131 -4.66 3.15 13.44
CA GLY A 131 -3.99 3.80 14.57
C GLY A 131 -4.20 5.33 14.58
N LEU A 132 -4.11 5.99 13.42
CA LEU A 132 -4.41 7.42 13.30
C LEU A 132 -5.87 7.71 13.57
N GLN A 133 -6.79 6.86 13.12
CA GLN A 133 -8.21 7.01 13.43
C GLN A 133 -8.46 6.93 14.94
N ALA A 134 -7.83 5.98 15.64
CA ALA A 134 -7.91 5.91 17.10
C ALA A 134 -7.31 7.17 17.74
N LYS A 135 -6.14 7.63 17.29
CA LYS A 135 -5.47 8.83 17.80
C LYS A 135 -6.35 10.10 17.72
N TYR A 136 -7.11 10.26 16.65
CA TYR A 136 -7.86 11.49 16.38
C TYR A 136 -9.35 11.41 16.73
N CYS A 137 -9.91 10.20 16.82
CA CYS A 137 -11.36 10.01 16.97
C CYS A 137 -11.75 9.31 18.26
N ALA A 138 -10.82 8.64 18.98
CA ALA A 138 -11.16 8.01 20.25
C ALA A 138 -11.36 9.07 21.34
N PRO A 139 -12.30 8.87 22.29
CA PRO A 139 -12.41 9.68 23.50
C PRO A 139 -11.08 9.68 24.28
N SER A 140 -10.80 10.81 24.97
CA SER A 140 -9.52 10.99 25.68
C SER A 140 -9.31 10.06 26.87
N ASP A 141 -10.39 9.45 27.38
CA ASP A 141 -10.42 8.50 28.50
C ASP A 141 -10.47 7.03 28.04
N THR A 142 -10.29 6.76 26.74
CA THR A 142 -10.26 5.41 26.19
C THR A 142 -9.00 4.68 26.66
N ASP A 143 -9.21 3.54 27.33
CA ASP A 143 -8.13 2.65 27.83
C ASP A 143 -8.17 1.24 27.22
N THR A 144 -9.22 0.94 26.45
CA THR A 144 -9.47 -0.39 25.91
C THR A 144 -9.78 -0.33 24.42
N ALA A 145 -9.17 -1.21 23.63
CA ALA A 145 -9.47 -1.41 22.23
C ALA A 145 -9.84 -2.88 21.96
N THR A 146 -10.87 -3.09 21.15
CA THR A 146 -11.25 -4.42 20.71
C THR A 146 -10.94 -4.61 19.24
N LEU A 147 -10.19 -5.65 18.91
CA LEU A 147 -9.85 -6.02 17.55
C LEU A 147 -10.67 -7.24 17.13
N ILE A 148 -11.44 -7.09 16.03
CA ILE A 148 -12.18 -8.18 15.42
C ILE A 148 -11.46 -8.62 14.13
N GLY A 149 -10.98 -9.86 14.13
CA GLY A 149 -10.20 -10.44 13.04
C GLY A 149 -8.69 -10.45 13.31
N ALA A 150 -8.09 -11.65 13.23
CA ALA A 150 -6.68 -11.90 13.50
C ALA A 150 -5.87 -12.18 12.20
N GLY A 151 -6.29 -11.60 11.08
CA GLY A 151 -5.56 -11.64 9.81
C GLY A 151 -4.27 -10.81 9.86
N VAL A 152 -3.56 -10.72 8.74
CA VAL A 152 -2.28 -10.00 8.69
C VAL A 152 -2.44 -8.53 9.12
N ILE A 153 -3.47 -7.84 8.65
CA ILE A 153 -3.74 -6.44 9.03
C ILE A 153 -4.08 -6.34 10.53
N GLY A 154 -4.96 -7.21 11.04
CA GLY A 154 -5.30 -7.20 12.47
C GLY A 154 -4.07 -7.42 13.37
N ARG A 155 -3.16 -8.30 12.97
CA ARG A 155 -1.92 -8.53 13.73
C ARG A 155 -0.95 -7.34 13.68
N THR A 156 -0.90 -6.62 12.58
CA THR A 156 -0.07 -5.41 12.48
C THR A 156 -0.69 -4.19 13.18
N MET A 157 -2.01 -4.21 13.46
CA MET A 157 -2.67 -3.14 14.23
C MET A 157 -2.28 -3.10 15.71
N ILE A 158 -1.75 -4.19 16.25
CA ILE A 158 -1.33 -4.28 17.66
C ILE A 158 0.19 -4.08 17.84
N MET A 159 0.90 -3.73 16.78
CA MET A 159 2.32 -3.34 16.82
C MET A 159 2.47 -1.89 17.27
#